data_103a20445a2f8692d3e76093cf8d3874
#
_entry.id   103a20445a2f8692d3e76093cf8d3874
#
_cell.length_a   1.000
_cell.length_b   1.000
_cell.length_c   1.000
_cell.angle_alpha   90.00
_cell.angle_beta   90.00
_cell.angle_gamma   90.00
#
_symmetry.space_group_name_H-M   'P 1'
#
loop_
_entity.id
_entity.type
_entity.pdbx_description
1 polymer ?
#
loop_
_entity_poly.entity_id
_entity_poly.type
_entity_poly.pdbx_seq_one_letter_code
_entity_poly.pdbx_strand_id
1 'polypeptide(L)'
;MNKREMIRLRIERAVGIANTDPEGPKLARKMANGKLLVKVGEELQIPIKVENGTLAIVDDPSHPRAICAFSDAEAAWALLTNSLSPYLATVHRKLDQMGLSTMNETFEKIWLLAHERLDEKN
;
A
#
# COMPACT_ATOMS: atom_id res chain seq x y z
N MET A 1 -2.77 -18.34 10.05
CA MET A 1 -3.08 -17.21 9.16
C MET A 1 -2.36 -17.41 7.84
N ASN A 2 -3.08 -17.37 6.72
CA ASN A 2 -2.45 -17.53 5.42
C ASN A 2 -1.81 -16.21 4.96
N LYS A 3 -1.05 -16.27 3.87
CA LYS A 3 -0.29 -15.11 3.39
C LYS A 3 -1.22 -13.96 2.99
N ARG A 4 -2.37 -14.27 2.37
CA ARG A 4 -3.33 -13.26 1.95
C ARG A 4 -3.90 -12.49 3.15
N GLU A 5 -4.23 -13.19 4.23
CA GLU A 5 -4.71 -12.55 5.45
C GLU A 5 -3.62 -11.70 6.10
N MET A 6 -2.38 -12.17 6.06
CA MET A 6 -1.23 -11.40 6.58
C MET A 6 -1.07 -10.08 5.81
N ILE A 7 -1.21 -10.12 4.48
CA ILE A 7 -1.09 -8.94 3.65
C ILE A 7 -2.23 -7.96 3.95
N ARG A 8 -3.47 -8.46 4.05
CA ARG A 8 -4.59 -7.58 4.37
C ARG A 8 -4.38 -6.89 5.71
N LEU A 9 -3.99 -7.64 6.72
CA LEU A 9 -3.73 -7.07 8.05
C LEU A 9 -2.59 -6.04 7.99
N ARG A 10 -1.54 -6.34 7.22
CA ARG A 10 -0.42 -5.43 7.07
C ARG A 10 -0.86 -4.10 6.44
N ILE A 11 -1.70 -4.16 5.42
CA ILE A 11 -2.21 -2.96 4.77
C ILE A 11 -3.15 -2.19 5.71
N GLU A 12 -3.98 -2.89 6.48
CA GLU A 12 -4.81 -2.24 7.50
C GLU A 12 -3.94 -1.47 8.50
N ARG A 13 -2.84 -2.07 8.93
CA ARG A 13 -1.93 -1.40 9.85
C ARG A 13 -1.22 -0.21 9.20
N ALA A 14 -0.85 -0.34 7.93
CA ALA A 14 -0.24 0.77 7.20
C ALA A 14 -1.20 1.95 7.09
N VAL A 15 -2.47 1.68 6.82
CA VAL A 15 -3.51 2.71 6.79
C VAL A 15 -3.64 3.38 8.17
N GLY A 16 -3.64 2.59 9.23
CA GLY A 16 -3.68 3.13 10.59
C GLY A 16 -2.50 4.03 10.89
N ILE A 17 -1.31 3.61 10.48
CA ILE A 17 -0.09 4.40 10.67
C ILE A 17 -0.14 5.70 9.84
N ALA A 18 -0.65 5.63 8.62
CA ALA A 18 -0.82 6.82 7.79
C ALA A 18 -1.72 7.86 8.46
N ASN A 19 -2.71 7.40 9.25
CA ASN A 19 -3.67 8.29 9.90
C ASN A 19 -3.21 8.78 11.27
N THR A 20 -2.38 8.03 11.99
CA THR A 20 -2.15 8.29 13.42
C THR A 20 -0.67 8.43 13.84
N ASP A 21 0.27 7.88 13.09
CA ASP A 21 1.68 8.00 13.43
C ASP A 21 2.13 9.46 13.26
N PRO A 22 3.07 9.97 14.07
CA PRO A 22 3.54 11.35 13.89
C PRO A 22 3.99 11.71 12.49
N GLU A 23 4.55 10.77 11.74
CA GLU A 23 5.00 11.00 10.35
C GLU A 23 3.94 10.63 9.32
N GLY A 24 2.95 9.82 9.70
CA GLY A 24 1.95 9.30 8.78
C GLY A 24 1.10 10.36 8.09
N PRO A 25 0.43 11.25 8.86
CA PRO A 25 -0.40 12.28 8.25
C PRO A 25 0.36 13.25 7.34
N LYS A 26 1.64 13.46 7.59
CA LYS A 26 2.47 14.30 6.72
C LYS A 26 2.61 13.66 5.33
N LEU A 27 2.74 12.35 5.27
CA LEU A 27 2.77 11.63 4.00
C LEU A 27 1.39 11.59 3.37
N ALA A 28 0.37 11.21 4.15
CA ALA A 28 -0.98 11.04 3.63
C ALA A 28 -1.54 12.32 2.99
N ARG A 29 -1.19 13.48 3.51
CA ARG A 29 -1.64 14.75 2.96
C ARG A 29 -1.12 15.02 1.54
N LYS A 30 -0.09 14.31 1.11
CA LYS A 30 0.46 14.46 -0.24
C LYS A 30 -0.32 13.65 -1.26
N MET A 31 -1.20 12.76 -0.82
CA MET A 31 -2.01 11.95 -1.73
C MET A 31 -3.21 12.74 -2.23
N ALA A 32 -3.50 12.60 -3.52
CA ALA A 32 -4.71 13.18 -4.09
C ALA A 32 -5.94 12.47 -3.50
N ASN A 33 -7.06 13.19 -3.43
CA ASN A 33 -8.32 12.58 -3.07
C ASN A 33 -8.73 11.55 -4.12
N GLY A 34 -9.38 10.49 -3.70
CA GLY A 34 -9.83 9.45 -4.59
C GLY A 34 -9.52 8.08 -4.03
N LYS A 35 -9.50 7.09 -4.90
CA LYS A 35 -9.31 5.70 -4.48
C LYS A 35 -8.01 5.15 -5.06
N LEU A 36 -7.24 4.51 -4.19
CA LEU A 36 -6.10 3.70 -4.59
C LEU A 36 -6.52 2.24 -4.45
N LEU A 37 -6.44 1.48 -5.53
CA LEU A 37 -6.74 0.05 -5.48
C LEU A 37 -5.45 -0.74 -5.34
N VAL A 38 -5.31 -1.47 -4.25
CA VAL A 38 -4.20 -2.40 -4.06
C VAL A 38 -4.68 -3.78 -4.53
N LYS A 39 -3.96 -4.36 -5.47
CA LYS A 39 -4.27 -5.69 -6.00
C LYS A 39 -3.14 -6.64 -5.66
N VAL A 40 -3.48 -7.87 -5.28
CA VAL A 40 -2.51 -8.94 -5.04
C VAL A 40 -2.93 -10.12 -5.91
N GLY A 41 -2.27 -10.29 -7.06
CA GLY A 41 -2.70 -11.26 -8.05
C GLY A 41 -4.15 -10.99 -8.46
N GLU A 42 -4.88 -12.05 -8.75
CA GLU A 42 -6.31 -11.96 -9.06
C GLU A 42 -7.19 -12.23 -7.84
N GLU A 43 -6.59 -12.56 -6.70
CA GLU A 43 -7.33 -13.08 -5.55
C GLU A 43 -7.71 -12.04 -4.52
N LEU A 44 -6.98 -10.93 -4.45
CA LEU A 44 -7.18 -9.96 -3.38
C LEU A 44 -7.19 -8.56 -3.92
N GLN A 45 -8.22 -7.80 -3.58
CA GLN A 45 -8.32 -6.38 -3.91
C GLN A 45 -8.62 -5.62 -2.62
N ILE A 46 -7.85 -4.58 -2.36
CA ILE A 46 -8.03 -3.76 -1.16
C ILE A 46 -8.15 -2.31 -1.63
N PRO A 47 -9.38 -1.78 -1.73
CA PRO A 47 -9.57 -0.38 -2.10
C PRO A 47 -9.31 0.52 -0.89
N ILE A 48 -8.52 1.57 -1.11
CA ILE A 48 -8.21 2.55 -0.07
C ILE A 48 -8.73 3.90 -0.54
N LYS A 49 -9.68 4.46 0.19
CA LYS A 49 -10.20 5.80 -0.09
C LYS A 49 -9.32 6.83 0.59
N VAL A 50 -8.91 7.84 -0.16
CA VAL A 50 -8.13 8.96 0.37
C VAL A 50 -9.01 10.20 0.31
N GLU A 51 -9.19 10.86 1.44
CA GLU A 51 -10.01 12.05 1.54
C GLU A 51 -9.35 13.03 2.50
N ASN A 52 -8.87 14.15 1.97
CA ASN A 52 -8.21 15.21 2.75
C ASN A 52 -7.12 14.66 3.67
N GLY A 53 -6.29 13.77 3.16
CA GLY A 53 -5.16 13.22 3.91
C GLY A 53 -5.53 12.11 4.90
N THR A 54 -6.76 11.64 4.87
CA THR A 54 -7.19 10.51 5.68
C THR A 54 -7.46 9.30 4.80
N LEU A 55 -6.93 8.16 5.19
CA LEU A 55 -7.08 6.91 4.46
C LEU A 55 -8.08 6.00 5.14
N ALA A 56 -8.89 5.31 4.34
CA ALA A 56 -9.83 4.31 4.86
C ALA A 56 -9.97 3.17 3.86
N ILE A 57 -9.95 1.94 4.36
CA ILE A 57 -10.23 0.79 3.51
C ILE A 57 -11.73 0.74 3.30
N VAL A 58 -12.16 0.60 2.05
CA VAL A 58 -13.57 0.53 1.66
C VAL A 58 -13.82 -0.77 0.90
N ASP A 59 -15.09 -1.04 0.59
CA ASP A 59 -15.46 -2.31 -0.06
C ASP A 59 -15.49 -2.23 -1.57
N ASP A 60 -15.79 -1.06 -2.14
CA ASP A 60 -16.02 -0.91 -3.57
C ASP A 60 -14.69 -0.65 -4.30
N PRO A 61 -14.24 -1.57 -5.18
CA PRO A 61 -12.98 -1.40 -5.91
C PRO A 61 -13.11 -0.57 -7.18
N SER A 62 -14.31 -0.11 -7.54
CA SER A 62 -14.54 0.55 -8.82
C SER A 62 -13.96 1.96 -8.87
N HIS A 63 -13.61 2.39 -10.08
CA HIS A 63 -13.18 3.74 -10.40
C HIS A 63 -11.95 4.23 -9.62
N PRO A 64 -10.88 3.43 -9.50
CA PRO A 64 -9.68 3.89 -8.80
C PRO A 64 -8.95 4.94 -9.64
N ARG A 65 -8.34 5.91 -8.98
CA ARG A 65 -7.46 6.89 -9.65
C ARG A 65 -6.03 6.36 -9.77
N ALA A 66 -5.68 5.37 -8.98
CA ALA A 66 -4.39 4.69 -9.07
C ALA A 66 -4.55 3.23 -8.69
N ILE A 67 -3.69 2.39 -9.24
CA ILE A 67 -3.66 0.96 -8.93
C ILE A 67 -2.23 0.59 -8.56
N CYS A 68 -2.06 -0.11 -7.45
CA CYS A 68 -0.80 -0.70 -7.04
C CYS A 68 -0.98 -2.20 -7.08
N ALA A 69 -0.43 -2.85 -8.10
CA ALA A 69 -0.64 -4.28 -8.32
C ALA A 69 0.62 -5.07 -8.03
N PHE A 70 0.54 -5.96 -7.05
CA PHE A 70 1.56 -6.95 -6.77
C PHE A 70 1.23 -8.22 -7.54
N SER A 71 2.24 -8.88 -8.12
CA SER A 71 2.01 -10.06 -8.95
C SER A 71 1.39 -11.23 -8.17
N ASP A 72 1.80 -11.39 -6.92
CA ASP A 72 1.31 -12.45 -6.03
C ASP A 72 1.56 -12.07 -4.58
N ALA A 73 1.11 -12.94 -3.67
CA ALA A 73 1.20 -12.69 -2.23
C ALA A 73 2.65 -12.64 -1.75
N GLU A 74 3.52 -13.45 -2.33
CA GLU A 74 4.94 -13.44 -1.92
C GLU A 74 5.62 -12.14 -2.29
N ALA A 75 5.37 -11.64 -3.51
CA ALA A 75 5.90 -10.35 -3.94
C ALA A 75 5.38 -9.22 -3.06
N ALA A 76 4.09 -9.24 -2.75
CA ALA A 76 3.49 -8.23 -1.89
C ALA A 76 4.15 -8.21 -0.51
N TRP A 77 4.29 -9.38 0.11
CA TRP A 77 4.91 -9.47 1.43
C TRP A 77 6.35 -9.00 1.41
N ALA A 78 7.12 -9.42 0.39
CA ALA A 78 8.51 -9.00 0.25
C ALA A 78 8.65 -7.48 0.12
N LEU A 79 7.77 -6.86 -0.65
CA LEU A 79 7.78 -5.41 -0.81
C LEU A 79 7.35 -4.69 0.47
N LEU A 80 6.25 -5.13 1.08
CA LEU A 80 5.71 -4.50 2.29
C LEU A 80 6.64 -4.65 3.49
N THR A 81 7.51 -5.64 3.49
CA THR A 81 8.50 -5.85 4.56
C THR A 81 9.92 -5.46 4.16
N ASN A 82 10.04 -4.76 3.05
CA ASN A 82 11.31 -4.19 2.56
C ASN A 82 12.41 -5.21 2.26
N SER A 83 12.04 -6.44 1.92
CA SER A 83 13.01 -7.44 1.47
C SER A 83 13.16 -7.47 -0.05
N LEU A 84 12.36 -6.68 -0.76
CA LEU A 84 12.45 -6.51 -2.21
C LEU A 84 12.22 -5.04 -2.51
N SER A 85 13.10 -4.41 -3.30
CA SER A 85 12.93 -3.00 -3.62
C SER A 85 11.86 -2.80 -4.70
N PRO A 86 11.12 -1.68 -4.66
CA PRO A 86 10.14 -1.40 -5.72
C PRO A 86 10.77 -1.35 -7.12
N TYR A 87 11.99 -0.84 -7.23
CA TYR A 87 12.67 -0.79 -8.51
C TYR A 87 12.87 -2.19 -9.09
N LEU A 88 13.46 -3.09 -8.31
CA LEU A 88 13.70 -4.46 -8.77
C LEU A 88 12.40 -5.21 -9.03
N ALA A 89 11.39 -4.97 -8.18
CA ALA A 89 10.09 -5.59 -8.36
C ALA A 89 9.45 -5.17 -9.69
N THR A 90 9.59 -3.89 -10.05
CA THR A 90 9.06 -3.39 -11.32
C THR A 90 9.80 -4.01 -12.50
N VAL A 91 11.15 -4.08 -12.43
CA VAL A 91 11.96 -4.71 -13.47
C VAL A 91 11.55 -6.16 -13.68
N HIS A 92 11.29 -6.88 -12.61
CA HIS A 92 10.92 -8.30 -12.67
C HIS A 92 9.40 -8.54 -12.77
N ARG A 93 8.63 -7.50 -13.04
CA ARG A 93 7.18 -7.57 -13.23
C ARG A 93 6.43 -8.12 -12.01
N LYS A 94 6.96 -7.86 -10.83
CA LYS A 94 6.31 -8.23 -9.57
C LYS A 94 5.50 -7.09 -8.98
N LEU A 95 5.73 -5.87 -9.48
CA LEU A 95 5.01 -4.67 -9.09
C LEU A 95 4.65 -3.90 -10.34
N ASP A 96 3.37 -3.53 -10.46
CA ASP A 96 2.89 -2.69 -11.56
C ASP A 96 2.05 -1.57 -10.96
N GLN A 97 2.43 -0.35 -11.24
CA GLN A 97 1.78 0.84 -10.69
C GLN A 97 1.18 1.64 -11.82
N MET A 98 -0.12 1.89 -11.75
CA MET A 98 -0.88 2.54 -12.80
C MET A 98 -1.65 3.74 -12.23
N GLY A 99 -1.97 4.69 -13.08
CA GLY A 99 -2.74 5.87 -12.69
C GLY A 99 -1.88 6.95 -12.07
N LEU A 100 -2.42 7.67 -11.09
CA LEU A 100 -1.74 8.80 -10.48
C LEU A 100 -0.45 8.38 -9.77
N SER A 101 0.69 8.82 -10.30
CA SER A 101 1.98 8.44 -9.75
C SER A 101 2.17 8.93 -8.32
N THR A 102 1.64 10.12 -7.99
CA THR A 102 1.77 10.65 -6.63
C THR A 102 1.08 9.77 -5.60
N MET A 103 -0.05 9.15 -5.93
CA MET A 103 -0.70 8.21 -5.02
C MET A 103 0.17 6.97 -4.79
N ASN A 104 0.70 6.40 -5.87
CA ASN A 104 1.54 5.21 -5.77
C ASN A 104 2.85 5.50 -5.03
N GLU A 105 3.51 6.61 -5.35
CA GLU A 105 4.76 6.98 -4.68
C GLU A 105 4.56 7.22 -3.19
N THR A 106 3.48 7.90 -2.82
CA THR A 106 3.20 8.16 -1.41
C THR A 106 2.83 6.88 -0.69
N PHE A 107 2.09 5.98 -1.34
CA PHE A 107 1.77 4.70 -0.73
C PHE A 107 3.02 3.87 -0.44
N GLU A 108 4.01 3.90 -1.34
CA GLU A 108 5.29 3.24 -1.08
C GLU A 108 5.95 3.80 0.19
N LYS A 109 5.94 5.12 0.35
CA LYS A 109 6.51 5.74 1.56
C LYS A 109 5.74 5.35 2.82
N ILE A 110 4.43 5.21 2.69
CA ILE A 110 3.59 4.77 3.82
C ILE A 110 3.91 3.33 4.20
N TRP A 111 4.06 2.43 3.23
CA TRP A 111 4.38 1.04 3.61
C TRP A 111 5.80 0.91 4.16
N LEU A 112 6.74 1.75 3.70
CA LEU A 112 8.07 1.77 4.28
C LEU A 112 8.03 2.29 5.72
N LEU A 113 7.23 3.31 5.98
CA LEU A 113 7.04 3.79 7.35
C LEU A 113 6.43 2.70 8.23
N ALA A 114 5.44 1.98 7.71
CA ALA A 114 4.85 0.86 8.42
C ALA A 114 5.90 -0.21 8.75
N HIS A 115 6.78 -0.51 7.79
CA HIS A 115 7.87 -1.45 8.01
C HIS A 115 8.77 -0.98 9.15
N GLU A 116 9.15 0.29 9.17
CA GLU A 116 9.97 0.84 10.24
C GLU A 116 9.31 0.71 11.61
N ARG A 117 8.01 0.95 11.68
CA ARG A 117 7.28 0.93 12.96
C ARG A 117 6.95 -0.48 13.42
N LEU A 118 6.74 -1.42 12.50
CA LEU A 118 6.27 -2.76 12.84
C LEU A 118 7.37 -3.81 12.88
N ASP A 119 8.40 -3.67 12.04
CA ASP A 119 9.41 -4.71 11.86
C ASP A 119 10.78 -4.33 12.38
N GLU A 120 11.18 -3.06 12.30
CA GLU A 120 12.49 -2.61 12.74
C GLU A 120 12.42 -2.23 14.20
N LYS A 121 12.53 -3.23 15.05
CA LYS A 121 12.52 -3.04 16.50
C LYS A 121 13.93 -3.09 17.05
N ASN A 122 14.24 -2.15 17.87
CA ASN A 122 15.52 -2.11 18.59
C ASN A 122 15.35 -2.66 20.01
#